data_1fe3b31b215a96428a0c3b75b3e5bba4
#
_entry.id   1fe3b31b215a96428a0c3b75b3e5bba4
#
_cell.length_a   1.000
_cell.length_b   1.000
_cell.length_c   1.000
_cell.angle_alpha   90.00
_cell.angle_beta   90.00
_cell.angle_gamma   90.00
#
_symmetry.space_group_name_H-M   'P 1'
#
loop_
_entity.id
_entity.type
_entity.pdbx_description
1 polymer ?
#
loop_
_entity_poly.entity_id
_entity_poly.type
_entity_poly.pdbx_seq_one_letter_code
_entity_poly.pdbx_strand_id
1 'polypeptide(L)'
;MNKLRILCLLLGAVGMLASCRSTNANADQKEELKNIPVASLMVMDTTVYQEYIADVQALKNVEIRSKLNGFLDKIYVDEGAWVKKGQILFKYNNEEYRSELAKAKAQYDNAIAEAQKIKLEMERTQKLVDKNIVSSSEYNLLKIQLKAANSKIEEARALVNQAQTRLDYTVIQAPFDGRIDRILLREGSLLTEGSLITTISDLSKVNVYFDISEREYLALMRDKLNGKETQKSVKLILANGELYPHEGIAHLVESEFEANTGSIALRVQFPNAEHILKHGATGKIAVPMETGEHTFVHQKSVFEIQDKTYVYTLQADSTVKMTPFVAGPRVGHYYIVDGGLDPNAKVVYEGVQGLRSGMKINPKMRKL
;
A
#
# COMPACT_ATOMS: atom_id res chain seq x y z
N MET A 1 19.06 -57.38 -81.08
CA MET A 1 18.14 -56.88 -80.05
C MET A 1 18.40 -55.47 -79.57
N ASN A 2 19.58 -54.88 -79.77
CA ASN A 2 19.94 -53.53 -79.24
C ASN A 2 19.58 -52.35 -80.13
N LYS A 3 19.32 -52.51 -81.44
CA LYS A 3 18.99 -51.41 -82.35
C LYS A 3 17.51 -50.96 -82.23
N LEU A 4 16.63 -51.86 -81.80
CA LEU A 4 15.21 -51.55 -81.65
C LEU A 4 14.89 -50.79 -80.34
N ARG A 5 15.72 -50.94 -79.32
CA ARG A 5 15.58 -50.23 -78.05
C ARG A 5 16.06 -48.78 -78.12
N ILE A 6 17.04 -48.47 -78.95
CA ILE A 6 17.55 -47.12 -79.18
C ILE A 6 16.58 -46.28 -79.96
N LEU A 7 15.82 -46.89 -80.89
CA LEU A 7 14.83 -46.18 -81.75
C LEU A 7 13.58 -45.80 -80.92
N CYS A 8 13.17 -46.60 -79.95
CA CYS A 8 12.07 -46.24 -79.03
C CYS A 8 12.43 -45.18 -78.02
N LEU A 9 13.70 -45.08 -77.59
CA LEU A 9 14.16 -44.01 -76.73
C LEU A 9 14.29 -42.67 -77.46
N LEU A 10 14.64 -42.62 -78.69
CA LEU A 10 14.72 -41.39 -79.47
C LEU A 10 13.35 -40.83 -79.87
N LEU A 11 12.28 -41.68 -80.12
CA LEU A 11 10.92 -41.22 -80.35
C LEU A 11 10.24 -40.69 -79.05
N GLY A 12 10.62 -41.16 -77.89
CA GLY A 12 10.11 -40.66 -76.56
C GLY A 12 10.65 -39.27 -76.21
N ALA A 13 11.87 -38.92 -76.70
CA ALA A 13 12.50 -37.63 -76.38
C ALA A 13 11.95 -36.47 -77.29
N VAL A 14 11.43 -36.75 -78.42
CA VAL A 14 10.83 -35.71 -79.34
C VAL A 14 9.39 -35.36 -78.92
N GLY A 15 8.69 -36.25 -78.22
CA GLY A 15 7.33 -35.96 -77.69
C GLY A 15 7.24 -35.03 -76.54
N MET A 16 8.36 -34.80 -75.80
CA MET A 16 8.36 -33.92 -74.61
C MET A 16 8.70 -32.45 -74.84
N LEU A 17 9.02 -32.07 -76.09
CA LEU A 17 9.35 -30.68 -76.41
C LEU A 17 8.21 -29.87 -77.02
N ALA A 18 7.01 -30.45 -77.21
CA ALA A 18 5.85 -29.78 -77.85
C ALA A 18 4.78 -29.31 -76.85
N SER A 19 4.96 -29.33 -75.55
CA SER A 19 3.95 -29.00 -74.52
C SER A 19 4.26 -27.75 -73.68
N CYS A 20 4.96 -26.75 -74.23
CA CYS A 20 5.04 -25.42 -73.65
C CYS A 20 4.48 -24.36 -74.57
N ARG A 21 3.17 -24.42 -74.87
CA ARG A 21 2.43 -23.27 -75.35
C ARG A 21 1.82 -22.57 -74.18
N SER A 22 2.57 -21.58 -73.60
CA SER A 22 2.04 -20.67 -72.60
C SER A 22 0.87 -19.88 -73.22
N THR A 23 -0.31 -20.26 -72.81
CA THR A 23 -1.49 -19.41 -72.97
C THR A 23 -1.28 -18.23 -72.05
N ASN A 24 -0.94 -17.07 -72.65
CA ASN A 24 -1.11 -15.79 -71.95
C ASN A 24 -2.60 -15.58 -71.72
N ALA A 25 -3.11 -16.16 -70.65
CA ALA A 25 -4.38 -15.72 -70.06
C ALA A 25 -4.04 -14.45 -69.30
N ASN A 26 -4.10 -13.30 -69.92
CA ASN A 26 -4.44 -12.05 -69.27
C ASN A 26 -5.85 -12.23 -68.72
N ALA A 27 -5.94 -13.00 -67.62
CA ALA A 27 -7.07 -12.88 -66.71
C ALA A 27 -6.84 -11.55 -65.97
N ASP A 28 -7.61 -10.55 -66.34
CA ASP A 28 -7.99 -9.45 -65.49
C ASP A 28 -8.51 -10.08 -64.15
N GLN A 29 -7.60 -10.45 -63.24
CA GLN A 29 -7.96 -10.71 -61.90
C GLN A 29 -8.39 -9.34 -61.33
N LYS A 30 -9.68 -9.04 -61.50
CA LYS A 30 -10.34 -8.07 -60.67
C LYS A 30 -10.02 -8.45 -59.23
N GLU A 31 -8.99 -7.81 -58.65
CA GLU A 31 -8.62 -8.00 -57.24
C GLU A 31 -9.90 -7.78 -56.46
N GLU A 32 -10.48 -8.87 -55.93
CA GLU A 32 -11.64 -8.78 -55.05
C GLU A 32 -11.22 -8.00 -53.83
N LEU A 33 -11.63 -6.72 -53.83
CA LEU A 33 -11.31 -5.80 -52.74
C LEU A 33 -11.82 -6.40 -51.43
N LYS A 34 -10.92 -6.69 -50.51
CA LYS A 34 -11.27 -7.23 -49.20
C LYS A 34 -12.20 -6.27 -48.47
N ASN A 35 -13.33 -6.79 -47.99
CA ASN A 35 -14.23 -6.05 -47.13
C ASN A 35 -13.57 -5.88 -45.75
N ILE A 36 -13.15 -4.69 -45.39
CA ILE A 36 -12.46 -4.38 -44.15
C ILE A 36 -13.29 -3.40 -43.31
N PRO A 37 -13.59 -3.72 -42.06
CA PRO A 37 -14.31 -2.81 -41.16
C PRO A 37 -13.44 -1.59 -40.83
N VAL A 38 -14.04 -0.40 -41.02
CA VAL A 38 -13.41 0.89 -40.76
C VAL A 38 -14.27 1.66 -39.77
N ALA A 39 -13.68 2.31 -38.80
CA ALA A 39 -14.36 3.13 -37.83
C ALA A 39 -13.75 4.54 -37.78
N SER A 40 -14.55 5.52 -37.43
CA SER A 40 -14.04 6.85 -37.04
C SER A 40 -13.42 6.79 -35.67
N LEU A 41 -12.45 7.65 -35.40
CA LEU A 41 -11.94 7.86 -34.05
C LEU A 41 -13.09 8.42 -33.19
N MET A 42 -13.08 8.06 -31.91
CA MET A 42 -14.08 8.50 -30.96
C MET A 42 -13.49 9.66 -30.13
N VAL A 43 -14.19 10.78 -30.11
CA VAL A 43 -13.81 11.93 -29.27
C VAL A 43 -14.79 12.00 -28.11
N MET A 44 -14.30 11.95 -26.90
CA MET A 44 -15.11 12.03 -25.68
C MET A 44 -14.47 12.95 -24.67
N ASP A 45 -15.28 13.75 -24.00
CA ASP A 45 -14.88 14.47 -22.79
C ASP A 45 -14.95 13.53 -21.60
N THR A 46 -13.80 13.20 -21.07
CA THR A 46 -13.67 12.26 -19.94
C THR A 46 -12.44 12.55 -19.10
N THR A 47 -12.48 12.07 -17.86
CA THR A 47 -11.30 12.07 -17.00
C THR A 47 -10.53 10.79 -17.16
N VAL A 48 -9.27 10.90 -17.46
CA VAL A 48 -8.34 9.78 -17.54
C VAL A 48 -7.74 9.52 -16.16
N TYR A 49 -7.78 8.28 -15.73
CA TYR A 49 -7.21 7.87 -14.44
C TYR A 49 -5.98 7.01 -14.66
N GLN A 50 -4.92 7.33 -13.93
CA GLN A 50 -3.77 6.45 -13.76
C GLN A 50 -4.00 5.59 -12.53
N GLU A 51 -3.88 4.27 -12.67
CA GLU A 51 -4.05 3.33 -11.57
C GLU A 51 -2.69 2.93 -10.99
N TYR A 52 -2.59 2.95 -9.67
CA TYR A 52 -1.44 2.50 -8.90
C TYR A 52 -1.86 1.41 -7.94
N ILE A 53 -1.04 0.37 -7.77
CA ILE A 53 -1.25 -0.64 -6.73
C ILE A 53 -1.07 0.04 -5.38
N ALA A 54 -1.93 -0.30 -4.43
CA ALA A 54 -1.96 0.36 -3.15
C ALA A 54 -2.22 -0.61 -2.00
N ASP A 55 -1.60 -0.32 -0.86
CA ASP A 55 -1.72 -1.05 0.38
C ASP A 55 -2.54 -0.26 1.39
N VAL A 56 -3.54 -0.92 1.98
CA VAL A 56 -4.42 -0.33 2.98
C VAL A 56 -3.87 -0.62 4.38
N GLN A 57 -3.63 0.42 5.15
CA GLN A 57 -3.16 0.30 6.52
C GLN A 57 -4.15 0.98 7.49
N ALA A 58 -4.37 0.37 8.64
CA ALA A 58 -5.14 0.99 9.72
C ALA A 58 -4.51 2.33 10.14
N LEU A 59 -5.31 3.25 10.67
CA LEU A 59 -4.81 4.52 11.21
C LEU A 59 -3.76 4.29 12.30
N LYS A 60 -4.00 3.28 13.15
CA LYS A 60 -3.07 2.75 14.14
C LYS A 60 -3.16 1.25 14.15
N ASN A 61 -2.02 0.59 14.19
CA ASN A 61 -1.92 -0.87 14.33
C ASN A 61 -0.84 -1.15 15.36
N VAL A 62 -1.23 -1.64 16.54
CA VAL A 62 -0.32 -1.82 17.67
C VAL A 62 -0.40 -3.24 18.20
N GLU A 63 0.75 -3.87 18.27
CA GLU A 63 0.93 -5.17 18.91
C GLU A 63 0.85 -5.05 20.42
N ILE A 64 -0.01 -5.80 21.04
CA ILE A 64 -0.12 -5.93 22.48
C ILE A 64 0.79 -7.06 22.93
N ARG A 65 1.88 -6.66 23.57
CA ARG A 65 2.92 -7.57 24.05
C ARG A 65 2.98 -7.59 25.58
N SER A 66 3.35 -8.75 26.11
CA SER A 66 3.63 -8.89 27.54
C SER A 66 4.79 -8.00 27.98
N LYS A 67 4.64 -7.33 29.12
CA LYS A 67 5.72 -6.58 29.79
C LYS A 67 6.34 -7.35 30.97
N LEU A 68 5.79 -8.52 31.30
CA LEU A 68 6.16 -9.33 32.45
C LEU A 68 6.15 -10.81 32.09
N ASN A 69 6.82 -11.59 32.94
CA ASN A 69 6.70 -13.05 32.93
C ASN A 69 5.53 -13.47 33.82
N GLY A 70 4.82 -14.53 33.47
CA GLY A 70 3.73 -15.05 34.27
C GLY A 70 2.72 -15.86 33.50
N PHE A 71 1.71 -16.38 34.18
CA PHE A 71 0.63 -17.12 33.54
C PHE A 71 -0.56 -16.20 33.25
N LEU A 72 -1.16 -16.37 32.09
CA LEU A 72 -2.39 -15.69 31.71
C LEU A 72 -3.55 -16.26 32.53
N ASP A 73 -4.09 -15.45 33.45
CA ASP A 73 -5.16 -15.86 34.36
C ASP A 73 -6.52 -15.78 33.67
N LYS A 74 -6.80 -14.63 32.99
CA LYS A 74 -8.12 -14.39 32.42
C LYS A 74 -8.07 -13.56 31.16
N ILE A 75 -8.94 -13.90 30.20
CA ILE A 75 -9.20 -13.17 28.95
C ILE A 75 -10.60 -12.56 29.07
N TYR A 76 -10.70 -11.23 28.90
CA TYR A 76 -11.96 -10.48 29.04
C TYR A 76 -12.62 -10.09 27.73
N VAL A 77 -11.99 -10.45 26.59
CA VAL A 77 -12.43 -10.02 25.26
C VAL A 77 -12.32 -11.16 24.27
N ASP A 78 -13.16 -11.14 23.25
CA ASP A 78 -13.12 -12.12 22.17
C ASP A 78 -12.32 -11.61 20.98
N GLU A 79 -11.87 -12.55 20.13
CA GLU A 79 -11.24 -12.25 18.86
C GLU A 79 -12.19 -11.44 17.96
N GLY A 80 -11.69 -10.37 17.35
CA GLY A 80 -12.48 -9.50 16.49
C GLY A 80 -13.44 -8.54 17.20
N ALA A 81 -13.45 -8.51 18.53
CA ALA A 81 -14.27 -7.60 19.31
C ALA A 81 -13.80 -6.14 19.21
N TRP A 82 -14.73 -5.21 19.32
CA TRP A 82 -14.43 -3.79 19.51
C TRP A 82 -14.15 -3.48 20.96
N VAL A 83 -13.09 -2.74 21.23
CA VAL A 83 -12.67 -2.32 22.56
C VAL A 83 -12.49 -0.82 22.66
N LYS A 84 -12.70 -0.28 23.85
CA LYS A 84 -12.49 1.13 24.18
C LYS A 84 -11.14 1.31 24.86
N LYS A 85 -10.55 2.49 24.71
CA LYS A 85 -9.34 2.87 25.43
C LYS A 85 -9.51 2.65 26.95
N GLY A 86 -8.54 1.99 27.58
CA GLY A 86 -8.57 1.66 29.01
C GLY A 86 -9.39 0.42 29.37
N GLN A 87 -10.10 -0.20 28.43
CA GLN A 87 -10.80 -1.46 28.65
C GLN A 87 -9.81 -2.57 28.97
N ILE A 88 -10.08 -3.34 30.04
CA ILE A 88 -9.25 -4.49 30.43
C ILE A 88 -9.43 -5.59 29.38
N LEU A 89 -8.31 -6.08 28.86
CA LEU A 89 -8.24 -7.13 27.86
C LEU A 89 -7.82 -8.46 28.46
N PHE A 90 -6.73 -8.44 29.22
CA PHE A 90 -6.08 -9.61 29.78
C PHE A 90 -5.64 -9.35 31.22
N LYS A 91 -5.63 -10.38 32.00
CA LYS A 91 -5.14 -10.35 33.38
C LYS A 91 -4.19 -11.53 33.61
N TYR A 92 -3.08 -11.26 34.25
CA TYR A 92 -2.13 -12.27 34.71
C TYR A 92 -2.48 -12.75 36.11
N ASN A 93 -1.98 -13.92 36.49
CA ASN A 93 -1.84 -14.27 37.91
C ASN A 93 -0.90 -13.26 38.55
N ASN A 94 -1.40 -12.54 39.54
CA ASN A 94 -0.70 -11.41 40.15
C ASN A 94 -0.29 -11.63 41.61
N GLU A 95 -0.38 -12.86 42.12
CA GLU A 95 -0.08 -13.18 43.53
C GLU A 95 1.37 -12.86 43.88
N GLU A 96 2.32 -13.21 43.03
CA GLU A 96 3.73 -12.91 43.19
C GLU A 96 3.98 -11.39 43.24
N TYR A 97 3.43 -10.64 42.32
CA TYR A 97 3.58 -9.18 42.25
C TYR A 97 2.92 -8.45 43.44
N ARG A 98 1.79 -8.98 43.96
CA ARG A 98 1.17 -8.47 45.18
C ARG A 98 2.07 -8.70 46.41
N SER A 99 2.70 -9.86 46.46
CA SER A 99 3.63 -10.19 47.54
C SER A 99 4.89 -9.31 47.49
N GLU A 100 5.42 -9.06 46.26
CA GLU A 100 6.54 -8.13 46.06
C GLU A 100 6.18 -6.71 46.52
N LEU A 101 5.00 -6.21 46.16
CA LEU A 101 4.52 -4.91 46.63
C LEU A 101 4.35 -4.85 48.16
N ALA A 102 3.76 -5.88 48.75
CA ALA A 102 3.61 -5.95 50.20
C ALA A 102 4.95 -5.90 50.94
N LYS A 103 5.96 -6.63 50.44
CA LYS A 103 7.33 -6.60 50.94
C LYS A 103 7.95 -5.20 50.82
N ALA A 104 7.81 -4.54 49.67
CA ALA A 104 8.33 -3.19 49.45
C ALA A 104 7.65 -2.16 50.39
N LYS A 105 6.35 -2.27 50.63
CA LYS A 105 5.61 -1.44 51.60
C LYS A 105 6.11 -1.62 53.01
N ALA A 106 6.33 -2.87 53.46
CA ALA A 106 6.88 -3.14 54.80
C ALA A 106 8.29 -2.55 54.97
N GLN A 107 9.13 -2.56 53.94
CA GLN A 107 10.44 -1.90 53.95
C GLN A 107 10.33 -0.37 54.05
N TYR A 108 9.38 0.22 53.36
CA TYR A 108 9.10 1.65 53.45
C TYR A 108 8.61 2.06 54.82
N ASP A 109 7.70 1.30 55.42
CA ASP A 109 7.21 1.56 56.78
C ASP A 109 8.33 1.43 57.84
N ASN A 110 9.24 0.45 57.70
CA ASN A 110 10.42 0.31 58.54
C ASN A 110 11.36 1.53 58.44
N ALA A 111 11.60 2.03 57.21
CA ALA A 111 12.43 3.23 57.01
C ALA A 111 11.81 4.48 57.66
N ILE A 112 10.48 4.63 57.59
CA ILE A 112 9.76 5.70 58.28
C ILE A 112 9.93 5.59 59.80
N ALA A 113 9.75 4.40 60.36
CA ALA A 113 9.89 4.18 61.82
C ALA A 113 11.30 4.51 62.32
N GLU A 114 12.34 4.12 61.56
CA GLU A 114 13.72 4.46 61.93
C GLU A 114 13.99 5.99 61.88
N ALA A 115 13.49 6.68 60.84
CA ALA A 115 13.61 8.13 60.75
C ALA A 115 12.86 8.84 61.90
N GLN A 116 11.68 8.34 62.26
CA GLN A 116 10.91 8.86 63.43
C GLN A 116 11.65 8.69 64.73
N LYS A 117 12.28 7.52 64.97
CA LYS A 117 13.11 7.27 66.14
C LYS A 117 14.24 8.29 66.26
N ILE A 118 15.01 8.49 65.14
CA ILE A 118 16.11 9.46 65.11
C ILE A 118 15.59 10.89 65.31
N LYS A 119 14.44 11.23 64.74
CA LYS A 119 13.81 12.54 64.96
C LYS A 119 13.45 12.80 66.41
N LEU A 120 12.86 11.84 67.09
CA LEU A 120 12.53 11.94 68.52
C LEU A 120 13.79 12.09 69.35
N GLU A 121 14.86 11.36 69.04
CA GLU A 121 16.14 11.47 69.73
C GLU A 121 16.78 12.84 69.48
N MET A 122 16.74 13.37 68.26
CA MET A 122 17.19 14.72 67.92
C MET A 122 16.43 15.79 68.72
N GLU A 123 15.08 15.70 68.75
CA GLU A 123 14.24 16.64 69.55
C GLU A 123 14.54 16.60 71.03
N ARG A 124 14.82 15.40 71.61
CA ARG A 124 15.26 15.26 72.98
C ARG A 124 16.64 15.88 73.19
N THR A 125 17.59 15.61 72.31
CA THR A 125 18.96 16.14 72.45
C THR A 125 18.98 17.67 72.28
N GLN A 126 18.14 18.23 71.44
CA GLN A 126 17.98 19.69 71.31
C GLN A 126 17.63 20.35 72.63
N LYS A 127 16.69 19.78 73.41
CA LYS A 127 16.29 20.29 74.71
C LYS A 127 17.44 20.23 75.75
N LEU A 128 18.36 19.27 75.62
CA LEU A 128 19.53 19.16 76.45
C LEU A 128 20.64 20.16 76.06
N VAL A 129 20.81 20.42 74.75
CA VAL A 129 21.71 21.46 74.23
C VAL A 129 21.25 22.85 74.68
N ASP A 130 19.95 23.13 74.60
CA ASP A 130 19.36 24.41 75.07
C ASP A 130 19.60 24.67 76.52
N LYS A 131 19.79 23.60 77.33
CA LYS A 131 20.15 23.66 78.80
C LYS A 131 21.65 23.57 79.03
N ASN A 132 22.50 23.60 78.01
CA ASN A 132 23.97 23.45 78.06
C ASN A 132 24.44 22.15 78.77
N ILE A 133 23.65 21.05 78.71
CA ILE A 133 23.97 19.74 79.27
C ILE A 133 24.83 18.90 78.33
N VAL A 134 24.61 19.04 76.99
CA VAL A 134 25.32 18.31 75.92
C VAL A 134 25.84 19.29 74.88
N SER A 135 26.86 18.83 74.09
CA SER A 135 27.47 19.61 73.01
C SER A 135 26.54 19.74 71.81
N SER A 136 26.57 20.90 71.15
CA SER A 136 25.87 21.14 69.86
C SER A 136 26.35 20.20 68.75
N SER A 137 27.57 19.62 68.87
CA SER A 137 28.10 18.63 67.93
C SER A 137 27.26 17.36 67.92
N GLU A 138 26.68 16.93 69.03
CA GLU A 138 25.85 15.73 69.14
C GLU A 138 24.49 15.91 68.43
N TYR A 139 23.89 17.08 68.56
CA TYR A 139 22.72 17.47 67.83
C TYR A 139 22.96 17.50 66.31
N ASN A 140 24.10 18.07 65.86
CA ASN A 140 24.48 18.10 64.46
C ASN A 140 24.68 16.70 63.87
N LEU A 141 25.24 15.76 64.64
CA LEU A 141 25.38 14.36 64.27
C LEU A 141 23.99 13.72 64.02
N LEU A 142 23.03 13.88 64.93
CA LEU A 142 21.66 13.39 64.80
C LEU A 142 20.95 14.01 63.60
N LYS A 143 21.18 15.30 63.30
CA LYS A 143 20.67 15.98 62.14
C LYS A 143 21.18 15.34 60.83
N ILE A 144 22.45 14.97 60.77
CA ILE A 144 23.04 14.27 59.62
C ILE A 144 22.43 12.84 59.51
N GLN A 145 22.28 12.13 60.65
CA GLN A 145 21.66 10.80 60.71
C GLN A 145 20.20 10.86 60.24
N LEU A 146 19.41 11.88 60.65
CA LEU A 146 18.06 12.07 60.20
C LEU A 146 18.00 12.32 58.69
N LYS A 147 18.94 13.11 58.16
CA LYS A 147 19.05 13.31 56.70
C LYS A 147 19.32 11.99 55.96
N ALA A 148 20.22 11.16 56.50
CA ALA A 148 20.50 9.83 55.94
C ALA A 148 19.29 8.90 56.01
N ALA A 149 18.55 8.90 57.14
CA ALA A 149 17.32 8.13 57.29
C ALA A 149 16.21 8.59 56.33
N ASN A 150 16.06 9.89 56.12
CA ASN A 150 15.14 10.43 55.13
C ASN A 150 15.50 9.99 53.67
N SER A 151 16.80 9.92 53.35
CA SER A 151 17.25 9.39 52.07
C SER A 151 16.86 7.90 51.90
N LYS A 152 16.92 7.09 52.95
CA LYS A 152 16.44 5.69 52.97
C LYS A 152 14.92 5.57 52.78
N ILE A 153 14.14 6.54 53.28
CA ILE A 153 12.69 6.60 53.03
C ILE A 153 12.44 6.79 51.53
N GLU A 154 13.15 7.71 50.90
CA GLU A 154 12.97 7.95 49.45
C GLU A 154 13.41 6.75 48.60
N GLU A 155 14.49 6.07 49.00
CA GLU A 155 14.91 4.80 48.39
C GLU A 155 13.80 3.72 48.48
N ALA A 156 13.29 3.48 49.69
CA ALA A 156 12.23 2.52 49.92
C ALA A 156 10.93 2.88 49.21
N ARG A 157 10.60 4.18 49.11
CA ARG A 157 9.48 4.70 48.35
C ARG A 157 9.63 4.40 46.84
N ALA A 158 10.83 4.54 46.30
CA ALA A 158 11.10 4.19 44.91
C ALA A 158 10.87 2.69 44.63
N LEU A 159 11.25 1.82 45.59
CA LEU A 159 10.97 0.37 45.49
C LEU A 159 9.47 0.06 45.53
N VAL A 160 8.68 0.76 46.36
CA VAL A 160 7.22 0.62 46.38
C VAL A 160 6.63 1.02 45.01
N ASN A 161 7.06 2.15 44.46
CA ASN A 161 6.60 2.59 43.16
C ASN A 161 6.96 1.61 42.04
N GLN A 162 8.15 1.03 42.07
CA GLN A 162 8.58 0.01 41.12
C GLN A 162 7.70 -1.26 41.20
N ALA A 163 7.47 -1.77 42.43
CA ALA A 163 6.63 -2.94 42.65
C ALA A 163 5.17 -2.68 42.26
N GLN A 164 4.65 -1.46 42.54
CA GLN A 164 3.31 -1.06 42.07
C GLN A 164 3.21 -1.05 40.55
N THR A 165 4.17 -0.47 39.86
CA THR A 165 4.20 -0.44 38.37
C THR A 165 4.23 -1.85 37.79
N ARG A 166 4.98 -2.79 38.40
CA ARG A 166 4.96 -4.19 37.98
C ARG A 166 3.60 -4.84 38.21
N LEU A 167 2.97 -4.58 39.35
CA LEU A 167 1.61 -5.06 39.62
C LEU A 167 0.59 -4.49 38.59
N ASP A 168 0.71 -3.21 38.26
CA ASP A 168 -0.18 -2.58 37.27
C ASP A 168 -0.01 -3.23 35.88
N TYR A 169 1.18 -3.65 35.50
CA TYR A 169 1.44 -4.37 34.26
C TYR A 169 0.82 -5.76 34.19
N THR A 170 0.35 -6.33 35.32
CA THR A 170 -0.40 -7.59 35.32
C THR A 170 -1.79 -7.46 34.73
N VAL A 171 -2.28 -6.25 34.51
CA VAL A 171 -3.57 -5.96 33.86
C VAL A 171 -3.29 -5.23 32.56
N ILE A 172 -3.55 -5.90 31.45
CA ILE A 172 -3.36 -5.34 30.13
C ILE A 172 -4.64 -4.66 29.68
N GLN A 173 -4.52 -3.39 29.28
CA GLN A 173 -5.63 -2.56 28.82
C GLN A 173 -5.40 -2.09 27.38
N ALA A 174 -6.50 -1.79 26.69
CA ALA A 174 -6.47 -1.22 25.34
C ALA A 174 -5.87 0.20 25.37
N PRO A 175 -4.84 0.51 24.54
CA PRO A 175 -4.21 1.83 24.49
C PRO A 175 -5.07 2.89 23.77
N PHE A 176 -5.99 2.47 22.92
CA PHE A 176 -6.91 3.30 22.15
C PHE A 176 -8.16 2.49 21.75
N ASP A 177 -9.15 3.17 21.21
CA ASP A 177 -10.37 2.53 20.69
C ASP A 177 -10.06 1.80 19.39
N GLY A 178 -10.39 0.52 19.30
CA GLY A 178 -10.04 -0.27 18.13
C GLY A 178 -10.64 -1.66 18.13
N ARG A 179 -10.31 -2.43 17.13
CA ARG A 179 -10.71 -3.82 16.98
C ARG A 179 -9.54 -4.75 17.33
N ILE A 180 -9.82 -5.73 18.17
CA ILE A 180 -8.86 -6.80 18.50
C ILE A 180 -8.76 -7.76 17.30
N ASP A 181 -7.56 -8.17 17.01
CA ASP A 181 -7.27 -9.24 16.06
C ASP A 181 -7.27 -10.60 16.78
N ARG A 182 -6.72 -11.62 16.15
CA ARG A 182 -6.62 -12.96 16.71
C ARG A 182 -5.83 -12.97 18.03
N ILE A 183 -6.31 -13.75 18.99
CA ILE A 183 -5.63 -13.99 20.28
C ILE A 183 -4.85 -15.29 20.18
N LEU A 184 -3.52 -15.19 20.20
CA LEU A 184 -2.63 -16.33 19.99
C LEU A 184 -2.53 -17.27 21.18
N LEU A 185 -2.97 -16.82 22.36
CA LEU A 185 -2.77 -17.48 23.64
C LEU A 185 -4.11 -17.83 24.29
N ARG A 186 -4.08 -18.78 25.24
CA ARG A 186 -5.26 -19.21 26.00
C ARG A 186 -5.01 -18.99 27.51
N GLU A 187 -6.08 -18.97 28.29
CA GLU A 187 -5.98 -18.98 29.76
C GLU A 187 -5.11 -20.13 30.22
N GLY A 188 -4.23 -19.89 31.16
CA GLY A 188 -3.20 -20.83 31.60
C GLY A 188 -1.89 -20.83 30.80
N SER A 189 -1.80 -20.11 29.66
CA SER A 189 -0.56 -20.00 28.90
C SER A 189 0.53 -19.26 29.69
N LEU A 190 1.76 -19.74 29.59
CA LEU A 190 2.94 -19.02 30.10
C LEU A 190 3.29 -17.89 29.13
N LEU A 191 3.45 -16.71 29.68
CA LEU A 191 3.90 -15.49 28.99
C LEU A 191 5.31 -15.15 29.46
N THR A 192 6.15 -14.79 28.51
CA THR A 192 7.45 -14.17 28.78
C THR A 192 7.43 -12.71 28.35
N GLU A 193 8.33 -11.90 28.88
CA GLU A 193 8.45 -10.51 28.44
C GLU A 193 8.67 -10.46 26.94
N GLY A 194 7.92 -9.59 26.25
CA GLY A 194 7.94 -9.46 24.78
C GLY A 194 6.99 -10.42 24.03
N SER A 195 6.37 -11.41 24.67
CA SER A 195 5.41 -12.32 24.02
C SER A 195 4.26 -11.54 23.39
N LEU A 196 3.99 -11.79 22.11
CA LEU A 196 2.84 -11.24 21.39
C LEU A 196 1.56 -11.92 21.86
N ILE A 197 0.58 -11.13 22.30
CA ILE A 197 -0.72 -11.62 22.77
C ILE A 197 -1.78 -11.45 21.67
N THR A 198 -1.90 -10.23 21.15
CA THR A 198 -2.81 -9.85 20.10
C THR A 198 -2.36 -8.54 19.45
N THR A 199 -3.07 -8.10 18.42
CA THR A 199 -2.92 -6.77 17.81
C THR A 199 -4.22 -6.00 17.96
N ILE A 200 -4.14 -4.68 18.10
CA ILE A 200 -5.32 -3.79 18.08
C ILE A 200 -5.16 -2.81 16.95
N SER A 201 -6.21 -2.73 16.11
CA SER A 201 -6.24 -1.84 14.94
C SER A 201 -7.35 -0.78 15.11
N ASP A 202 -6.97 0.49 14.97
CA ASP A 202 -7.92 1.58 14.79
C ASP A 202 -8.31 1.64 13.31
N LEU A 203 -9.53 1.22 13.02
CA LEU A 203 -10.12 1.16 11.68
C LEU A 203 -11.12 2.29 11.41
N SER A 204 -11.16 3.33 12.23
CA SER A 204 -12.06 4.48 12.02
C SER A 204 -11.78 5.21 10.71
N LYS A 205 -10.50 5.26 10.35
CA LYS A 205 -9.96 5.71 9.07
C LYS A 205 -8.86 4.74 8.65
N VAL A 206 -8.53 4.75 7.37
CA VAL A 206 -7.40 3.99 6.85
C VAL A 206 -6.45 4.90 6.08
N ASN A 207 -5.18 4.58 6.15
CA ASN A 207 -4.15 5.16 5.31
C ASN A 207 -3.90 4.18 4.15
N VAL A 208 -3.97 4.67 2.94
CA VAL A 208 -3.68 3.90 1.74
C VAL A 208 -2.39 4.44 1.14
N TYR A 209 -1.41 3.58 0.98
CA TYR A 209 -0.10 3.92 0.44
C TYR A 209 0.03 3.40 -0.98
N PHE A 210 0.58 4.21 -1.85
CA PHE A 210 0.92 3.83 -3.22
C PHE A 210 2.16 4.57 -3.68
N ASP A 211 2.91 3.98 -4.59
CA ASP A 211 4.19 4.47 -5.04
C ASP A 211 4.08 5.13 -6.41
N ILE A 212 4.77 6.26 -6.57
CA ILE A 212 4.96 6.93 -7.85
C ILE A 212 6.45 6.94 -8.21
N SER A 213 6.74 6.95 -9.51
CA SER A 213 8.11 7.04 -10.00
C SER A 213 8.71 8.43 -9.81
N GLU A 214 10.04 8.53 -9.79
CA GLU A 214 10.75 9.81 -9.73
C GLU A 214 10.32 10.77 -10.85
N ARG A 215 10.07 10.27 -12.04
CA ARG A 215 9.58 11.08 -13.17
C ARG A 215 8.23 11.71 -12.88
N GLU A 216 7.30 10.96 -12.31
CA GLU A 216 5.96 11.44 -11.95
C GLU A 216 6.04 12.43 -10.78
N TYR A 217 6.90 12.16 -9.80
CA TYR A 217 7.17 13.09 -8.71
C TYR A 217 7.70 14.44 -9.22
N LEU A 218 8.67 14.42 -10.13
CA LEU A 218 9.22 15.66 -10.73
C LEU A 218 8.17 16.43 -11.52
N ALA A 219 7.27 15.74 -12.22
CA ALA A 219 6.14 16.37 -12.92
C ALA A 219 5.17 17.03 -11.91
N LEU A 220 4.82 16.34 -10.83
CA LEU A 220 3.97 16.83 -9.74
C LEU A 220 4.60 18.07 -9.06
N MET A 221 5.90 18.05 -8.80
CA MET A 221 6.60 19.18 -8.19
C MET A 221 6.67 20.39 -9.12
N ARG A 222 6.86 20.16 -10.42
CA ARG A 222 6.80 21.24 -11.44
C ARG A 222 5.43 21.91 -11.47
N ASP A 223 4.36 21.11 -11.47
CA ASP A 223 3.00 21.65 -11.45
C ASP A 223 2.72 22.45 -10.18
N LYS A 224 3.19 21.98 -9.03
CA LYS A 224 3.12 22.72 -7.76
C LYS A 224 3.87 24.05 -7.80
N LEU A 225 5.08 24.08 -8.34
CA LEU A 225 5.87 25.29 -8.48
C LEU A 225 5.22 26.30 -9.44
N ASN A 226 4.49 25.81 -10.45
CA ASN A 226 3.73 26.63 -11.40
C ASN A 226 2.38 27.12 -10.85
N GLY A 227 2.07 26.86 -9.56
CA GLY A 227 0.84 27.31 -8.91
C GLY A 227 -0.40 26.50 -9.31
N LYS A 228 -0.24 25.34 -9.95
CA LYS A 228 -1.37 24.45 -10.20
C LYS A 228 -1.73 23.72 -8.91
N GLU A 229 -3.03 23.54 -8.68
CA GLU A 229 -3.51 22.77 -7.55
C GLU A 229 -3.13 21.29 -7.72
N THR A 230 -2.22 20.81 -6.87
CA THR A 230 -1.69 19.45 -6.96
C THR A 230 -2.44 18.45 -6.05
N GLN A 231 -3.32 18.94 -5.19
CA GLN A 231 -4.16 18.11 -4.33
C GLN A 231 -5.41 17.66 -5.10
N LYS A 232 -5.23 16.64 -5.94
CA LYS A 232 -6.35 16.03 -6.65
C LYS A 232 -7.04 15.00 -5.75
N SER A 233 -8.36 15.00 -5.77
CA SER A 233 -9.15 13.92 -5.18
C SER A 233 -8.86 12.61 -5.93
N VAL A 234 -8.60 11.55 -5.19
CA VAL A 234 -8.30 10.23 -5.73
C VAL A 234 -9.35 9.22 -5.29
N LYS A 235 -9.54 8.19 -6.10
CA LYS A 235 -10.51 7.13 -5.86
C LYS A 235 -9.78 5.84 -5.49
N LEU A 236 -10.39 5.06 -4.59
CA LEU A 236 -9.89 3.74 -4.24
C LEU A 236 -10.73 2.68 -4.95
N ILE A 237 -10.06 1.78 -5.67
CA ILE A 237 -10.65 0.60 -6.30
C ILE A 237 -10.28 -0.60 -5.42
N LEU A 238 -11.28 -1.31 -4.94
CA LEU A 238 -11.13 -2.47 -4.08
C LEU A 238 -10.59 -3.68 -4.86
N ALA A 239 -10.13 -4.70 -4.15
CA ALA A 239 -9.59 -5.91 -4.76
C ALA A 239 -10.59 -6.66 -5.67
N ASN A 240 -11.90 -6.49 -5.45
CA ASN A 240 -12.96 -7.04 -6.29
C ASN A 240 -13.27 -6.19 -7.54
N GLY A 241 -12.56 -5.06 -7.73
CA GLY A 241 -12.75 -4.11 -8.84
C GLY A 241 -13.84 -3.06 -8.60
N GLU A 242 -14.52 -3.08 -7.46
CA GLU A 242 -15.52 -2.07 -7.11
C GLU A 242 -14.88 -0.78 -6.63
N LEU A 243 -15.54 0.34 -6.95
CA LEU A 243 -15.12 1.65 -6.49
C LEU A 243 -15.54 1.86 -5.03
N TYR A 244 -14.59 2.26 -4.17
CA TYR A 244 -14.91 2.66 -2.81
C TYR A 244 -15.69 3.98 -2.81
N PRO A 245 -16.80 4.10 -2.03
CA PRO A 245 -17.71 5.22 -2.14
C PRO A 245 -17.15 6.57 -1.66
N HIS A 246 -16.01 6.57 -0.98
CA HIS A 246 -15.38 7.78 -0.47
C HIS A 246 -14.12 8.12 -1.27
N GLU A 247 -13.86 9.41 -1.43
CA GLU A 247 -12.66 9.93 -2.05
C GLU A 247 -11.64 10.37 -0.99
N GLY A 248 -10.38 10.36 -1.34
CA GLY A 248 -9.28 10.78 -0.49
C GLY A 248 -8.39 11.80 -1.17
N ILE A 249 -7.57 12.48 -0.37
CA ILE A 249 -6.56 13.43 -0.86
C ILE A 249 -5.19 12.82 -0.64
N ALA A 250 -4.37 12.79 -1.70
CA ALA A 250 -3.03 12.27 -1.64
C ALA A 250 -2.06 13.28 -1.01
N HIS A 251 -1.22 12.80 -0.10
CA HIS A 251 -0.17 13.56 0.55
C HIS A 251 1.17 12.83 0.39
N LEU A 252 2.22 13.57 0.06
CA LEU A 252 3.59 13.06 0.08
C LEU A 252 4.00 12.77 1.53
N VAL A 253 4.54 11.61 1.80
CA VAL A 253 4.92 11.16 3.16
C VAL A 253 6.42 11.01 3.31
N GLU A 254 7.09 10.54 2.26
CA GLU A 254 8.52 10.25 2.30
C GLU A 254 9.34 11.43 1.79
N SER A 255 10.56 11.53 2.30
CA SER A 255 11.54 12.54 1.90
C SER A 255 12.63 11.96 1.01
N GLU A 256 12.70 10.65 0.87
CA GLU A 256 13.72 9.91 0.14
C GLU A 256 13.07 8.92 -0.82
N PHE A 257 13.70 8.70 -1.96
CA PHE A 257 13.30 7.66 -2.90
C PHE A 257 13.83 6.31 -2.44
N GLU A 258 13.05 5.26 -2.63
CA GLU A 258 13.52 3.91 -2.40
C GLU A 258 14.60 3.55 -3.44
N ALA A 259 15.81 3.23 -2.96
CA ALA A 259 16.98 3.06 -3.81
C ALA A 259 16.85 1.93 -4.85
N ASN A 260 16.05 0.89 -4.55
CA ASN A 260 15.91 -0.28 -5.43
C ASN A 260 14.89 -0.04 -6.56
N THR A 261 13.87 0.78 -6.33
CA THR A 261 12.74 0.97 -7.25
C THR A 261 12.73 2.36 -7.88
N GLY A 262 13.41 3.35 -7.29
CA GLY A 262 13.33 4.75 -7.71
C GLY A 262 11.93 5.33 -7.55
N SER A 263 11.14 4.80 -6.61
CA SER A 263 9.79 5.26 -6.31
C SER A 263 9.73 5.99 -4.97
N ILE A 264 8.65 6.75 -4.77
CA ILE A 264 8.37 7.46 -3.52
C ILE A 264 6.90 7.25 -3.15
N ALA A 265 6.65 6.99 -1.86
CA ALA A 265 5.31 6.70 -1.38
C ALA A 265 4.46 7.96 -1.16
N LEU A 266 3.24 7.90 -1.64
CA LEU A 266 2.15 8.81 -1.34
C LEU A 266 1.15 8.14 -0.41
N ARG A 267 0.60 8.90 0.53
CA ARG A 267 -0.44 8.45 1.45
C ARG A 267 -1.75 9.15 1.15
N VAL A 268 -2.81 8.38 1.10
CA VAL A 268 -4.20 8.86 1.03
C VAL A 268 -4.93 8.40 2.27
N GLN A 269 -5.64 9.28 2.93
CA GLN A 269 -6.50 8.92 4.05
C GLN A 269 -7.95 8.81 3.58
N PHE A 270 -8.58 7.66 3.86
CA PHE A 270 -9.99 7.43 3.59
C PHE A 270 -10.77 7.24 4.89
N PRO A 271 -11.99 7.79 5.00
CA PRO A 271 -12.92 7.43 6.07
C PRO A 271 -13.34 5.95 5.91
N ASN A 272 -13.60 5.26 7.00
CA ASN A 272 -13.97 3.84 6.98
C ASN A 272 -15.07 3.55 8.02
N ALA A 273 -16.17 4.31 7.93
CA ALA A 273 -17.29 4.22 8.89
C ALA A 273 -17.94 2.83 8.90
N GLU A 274 -18.04 2.19 7.75
CA GLU A 274 -18.58 0.83 7.61
C GLU A 274 -17.60 -0.28 7.96
N HIS A 275 -16.33 0.07 8.27
CA HIS A 275 -15.25 -0.87 8.61
C HIS A 275 -15.00 -1.97 7.57
N ILE A 276 -15.27 -1.68 6.30
CA ILE A 276 -15.06 -2.59 5.16
C ILE A 276 -13.55 -2.78 4.92
N LEU A 277 -12.80 -1.67 4.99
CA LEU A 277 -11.35 -1.69 4.79
C LEU A 277 -10.65 -2.21 6.05
N LYS A 278 -9.69 -3.11 5.84
CA LYS A 278 -8.90 -3.74 6.91
C LYS A 278 -7.43 -3.46 6.72
N HIS A 279 -6.69 -3.54 7.80
CA HIS A 279 -5.24 -3.50 7.72
C HIS A 279 -4.69 -4.66 6.89
N GLY A 280 -3.74 -4.37 5.98
CA GLY A 280 -3.17 -5.36 5.07
C GLY A 280 -4.03 -5.71 3.85
N ALA A 281 -5.18 -5.04 3.65
CA ALA A 281 -5.91 -5.16 2.41
C ALA A 281 -5.16 -4.48 1.25
N THR A 282 -5.35 -4.98 0.03
CA THR A 282 -4.79 -4.40 -1.19
C THR A 282 -5.88 -3.82 -2.07
N GLY A 283 -5.51 -2.86 -2.90
CA GLY A 283 -6.41 -2.23 -3.86
C GLY A 283 -5.62 -1.45 -4.91
N LYS A 284 -6.30 -0.55 -5.59
CA LYS A 284 -5.67 0.39 -6.51
C LYS A 284 -6.15 1.81 -6.23
N ILE A 285 -5.23 2.76 -6.27
CA ILE A 285 -5.58 4.19 -6.28
C ILE A 285 -5.68 4.66 -7.72
N ALA A 286 -6.82 5.26 -8.07
CA ALA A 286 -7.04 5.91 -9.35
C ALA A 286 -6.87 7.43 -9.19
N VAL A 287 -5.76 7.94 -9.75
CA VAL A 287 -5.40 9.37 -9.75
C VAL A 287 -5.88 9.99 -11.05
N PRO A 288 -6.67 11.07 -11.02
CA PRO A 288 -7.08 11.76 -12.24
C PRO A 288 -5.87 12.49 -12.86
N MET A 289 -5.52 12.12 -14.10
CA MET A 289 -4.41 12.74 -14.82
C MET A 289 -4.88 13.99 -15.57
N GLU A 290 -5.79 13.82 -16.51
CA GLU A 290 -6.32 14.89 -17.34
C GLU A 290 -7.84 14.77 -17.48
N THR A 291 -8.50 15.90 -17.51
CA THR A 291 -9.95 16.00 -17.80
C THR A 291 -10.10 16.85 -19.06
N GLY A 292 -10.84 16.36 -20.04
CA GLY A 292 -11.06 17.07 -21.29
C GLY A 292 -11.42 16.15 -22.45
N GLU A 293 -11.47 16.73 -23.64
CA GLU A 293 -11.71 15.98 -24.87
C GLU A 293 -10.48 15.18 -25.27
N HIS A 294 -10.62 13.87 -25.27
CA HIS A 294 -9.59 12.94 -25.72
C HIS A 294 -10.07 12.18 -26.96
N THR A 295 -9.14 11.96 -27.88
CA THR A 295 -9.36 11.11 -29.05
C THR A 295 -8.98 9.68 -28.71
N PHE A 296 -9.89 8.74 -29.00
CA PHE A 296 -9.72 7.32 -28.68
C PHE A 296 -9.62 6.48 -29.95
N VAL A 297 -8.71 5.51 -29.93
CA VAL A 297 -8.57 4.46 -30.94
C VAL A 297 -8.72 3.08 -30.33
N HIS A 298 -9.53 2.21 -30.92
CA HIS A 298 -9.76 0.87 -30.37
C HIS A 298 -8.51 -0.01 -30.52
N GLN A 299 -8.19 -0.81 -29.48
CA GLN A 299 -6.99 -1.65 -29.46
C GLN A 299 -6.85 -2.60 -30.68
N LYS A 300 -7.95 -3.07 -31.27
CA LYS A 300 -7.92 -3.91 -32.49
C LYS A 300 -7.43 -3.19 -33.74
N SER A 301 -7.47 -1.86 -33.75
CA SER A 301 -6.99 -1.01 -34.83
C SER A 301 -5.49 -0.77 -34.74
N VAL A 302 -4.89 -1.05 -33.58
CA VAL A 302 -3.52 -0.68 -33.24
C VAL A 302 -2.61 -1.88 -33.44
N PHE A 303 -1.43 -1.63 -34.00
CA PHE A 303 -0.36 -2.60 -34.09
C PHE A 303 1.01 -1.93 -33.86
N GLU A 304 1.98 -2.70 -33.42
CA GLU A 304 3.32 -2.22 -33.12
C GLU A 304 4.32 -2.80 -34.11
N ILE A 305 5.21 -1.97 -34.60
CA ILE A 305 6.36 -2.39 -35.39
C ILE A 305 7.58 -1.72 -34.78
N GLN A 306 8.51 -2.53 -34.30
CA GLN A 306 9.63 -2.05 -33.49
C GLN A 306 9.07 -1.12 -32.41
N ASP A 307 9.67 -0.24 -31.84
CA ASP A 307 9.18 0.58 -30.73
C ASP A 307 8.15 1.68 -31.10
N LYS A 308 7.41 1.52 -32.22
CA LYS A 308 6.42 2.50 -32.68
C LYS A 308 5.04 1.90 -32.88
N THR A 309 4.04 2.66 -32.52
CA THR A 309 2.63 2.29 -32.60
C THR A 309 2.02 2.88 -33.88
N TYR A 310 1.23 2.06 -34.60
CA TYR A 310 0.64 2.41 -35.88
C TYR A 310 -0.83 2.06 -35.95
N VAL A 311 -1.52 2.77 -36.81
CA VAL A 311 -2.85 2.42 -37.33
C VAL A 311 -2.85 2.48 -38.87
N TYR A 312 -3.81 1.82 -39.49
CA TYR A 312 -4.09 2.06 -40.92
C TYR A 312 -5.20 3.10 -41.05
N THR A 313 -4.88 4.28 -41.61
CA THR A 313 -5.85 5.32 -41.95
C THR A 313 -6.39 5.10 -43.33
N LEU A 314 -7.71 5.26 -43.51
CA LEU A 314 -8.38 5.19 -44.81
C LEU A 314 -8.18 6.51 -45.56
N GLN A 315 -7.70 6.43 -46.79
CA GLN A 315 -7.55 7.58 -47.70
C GLN A 315 -8.80 7.76 -48.56
N ALA A 316 -8.93 8.93 -49.21
CA ALA A 316 -10.09 9.26 -50.04
C ALA A 316 -10.27 8.32 -51.26
N ASP A 317 -9.18 7.72 -51.76
CA ASP A 317 -9.16 6.77 -52.87
C ASP A 317 -9.42 5.31 -52.46
N SER A 318 -9.87 5.08 -51.23
CA SER A 318 -10.07 3.77 -50.59
C SER A 318 -8.79 2.95 -50.41
N THR A 319 -7.64 3.58 -50.44
CA THR A 319 -6.38 2.94 -49.98
C THR A 319 -6.16 3.11 -48.49
N VAL A 320 -5.37 2.22 -47.90
CA VAL A 320 -4.96 2.32 -46.50
C VAL A 320 -3.52 2.81 -46.41
N LYS A 321 -3.29 3.76 -45.51
CA LYS A 321 -1.95 4.30 -45.24
C LYS A 321 -1.56 3.93 -43.79
N MET A 322 -0.39 3.34 -43.63
CA MET A 322 0.20 3.10 -42.34
C MET A 322 0.64 4.43 -41.71
N THR A 323 0.00 4.83 -40.63
CA THR A 323 0.20 6.11 -39.95
C THR A 323 0.70 5.87 -38.55
N PRO A 324 1.89 6.37 -38.17
CA PRO A 324 2.37 6.32 -36.81
C PRO A 324 1.61 7.30 -35.94
N PHE A 325 1.42 6.95 -34.65
CA PHE A 325 0.83 7.85 -33.68
C PHE A 325 1.46 7.65 -32.30
N VAL A 326 1.29 8.65 -31.42
CA VAL A 326 1.71 8.57 -30.04
C VAL A 326 0.55 8.03 -29.23
N ALA A 327 0.72 6.79 -28.74
CA ALA A 327 -0.28 6.17 -27.89
C ALA A 327 -0.10 6.63 -26.45
N GLY A 328 -1.14 7.23 -25.89
CA GLY A 328 -1.27 7.56 -24.48
C GLY A 328 -1.76 6.37 -23.64
N PRO A 329 -2.22 6.61 -22.41
CA PRO A 329 -2.77 5.59 -21.54
C PRO A 329 -3.92 4.81 -22.17
N ARG A 330 -4.04 3.55 -21.77
CA ARG A 330 -5.14 2.70 -22.21
C ARG A 330 -6.31 2.79 -21.23
N VAL A 331 -7.51 3.06 -21.76
CA VAL A 331 -8.77 3.08 -21.02
C VAL A 331 -9.66 1.96 -21.55
N GLY A 332 -9.82 0.91 -20.78
CA GLY A 332 -10.56 -0.28 -21.20
C GLY A 332 -9.97 -0.91 -22.47
N HIS A 333 -10.72 -0.89 -23.57
CA HIS A 333 -10.31 -1.40 -24.88
C HIS A 333 -9.79 -0.32 -25.83
N TYR A 334 -9.56 0.89 -25.36
CA TYR A 334 -9.15 2.02 -26.18
C TYR A 334 -7.82 2.59 -25.73
N TYR A 335 -7.01 3.02 -26.69
CA TYR A 335 -5.84 3.88 -26.45
C TYR A 335 -6.23 5.33 -26.64
N ILE A 336 -5.72 6.20 -25.80
CA ILE A 336 -5.78 7.64 -26.02
C ILE A 336 -4.76 7.99 -27.10
N VAL A 337 -5.12 8.92 -27.98
CA VAL A 337 -4.23 9.44 -29.01
C VAL A 337 -3.64 10.75 -28.51
N ASP A 338 -2.38 10.71 -28.07
CA ASP A 338 -1.67 11.91 -27.59
C ASP A 338 -1.13 12.75 -28.75
N GLY A 339 -1.13 12.21 -29.98
CA GLY A 339 -0.72 12.93 -31.18
C GLY A 339 -0.51 12.01 -32.36
N GLY A 340 -0.36 12.62 -33.55
CA GLY A 340 -0.04 11.90 -34.79
C GLY A 340 -1.25 11.44 -35.63
N LEU A 341 -2.48 11.58 -35.12
CA LEU A 341 -3.70 11.30 -35.88
C LEU A 341 -4.63 12.51 -35.90
N ASP A 342 -5.28 12.72 -37.05
CA ASP A 342 -6.37 13.68 -37.16
C ASP A 342 -7.61 13.14 -36.43
N PRO A 343 -8.27 13.90 -35.55
CA PRO A 343 -9.48 13.47 -34.85
C PRO A 343 -10.61 12.97 -35.74
N ASN A 344 -10.67 13.45 -37.01
CA ASN A 344 -11.64 13.06 -38.02
C ASN A 344 -11.19 11.86 -38.87
N ALA A 345 -9.99 11.32 -38.64
CA ALA A 345 -9.47 10.21 -39.43
C ALA A 345 -10.34 8.96 -39.24
N LYS A 346 -10.51 8.23 -40.34
CA LYS A 346 -11.11 6.89 -40.33
C LYS A 346 -10.01 5.86 -40.30
N VAL A 347 -10.08 4.93 -39.35
CA VAL A 347 -9.07 3.89 -39.14
C VAL A 347 -9.65 2.50 -39.35
N VAL A 348 -8.82 1.59 -39.83
CA VAL A 348 -9.20 0.17 -39.90
C VAL A 348 -9.44 -0.35 -38.49
N TYR A 349 -10.62 -0.94 -38.26
CA TYR A 349 -11.02 -1.41 -36.93
C TYR A 349 -10.39 -2.76 -36.55
N GLU A 350 -10.36 -3.71 -37.50
CA GLU A 350 -9.76 -5.05 -37.29
C GLU A 350 -9.26 -5.63 -38.63
N GLY A 351 -8.42 -6.66 -38.57
CA GLY A 351 -7.82 -7.28 -39.77
C GLY A 351 -6.53 -6.60 -40.20
N VAL A 352 -5.89 -5.82 -39.35
CA VAL A 352 -4.66 -5.04 -39.64
C VAL A 352 -3.49 -5.91 -40.09
N GLN A 353 -3.38 -7.16 -39.64
CA GLN A 353 -2.25 -8.07 -39.96
C GLN A 353 -2.14 -8.45 -41.44
N GLY A 354 -3.25 -8.36 -42.15
CA GLY A 354 -3.29 -8.70 -43.60
C GLY A 354 -3.14 -7.53 -44.54
N LEU A 355 -2.90 -6.32 -44.03
CA LEU A 355 -2.84 -5.10 -44.81
C LEU A 355 -1.40 -4.62 -45.05
N ARG A 356 -1.21 -3.89 -46.14
CA ARG A 356 0.02 -3.17 -46.46
C ARG A 356 -0.33 -1.74 -46.83
N SER A 357 0.56 -0.80 -46.55
CA SER A 357 0.38 0.60 -46.96
C SER A 357 0.24 0.69 -48.46
N GLY A 358 -0.75 1.45 -48.93
CA GLY A 358 -1.11 1.57 -50.36
C GLY A 358 -2.11 0.52 -50.87
N MET A 359 -2.47 -0.48 -50.05
CA MET A 359 -3.44 -1.50 -50.46
C MET A 359 -4.85 -0.90 -50.54
N LYS A 360 -5.57 -1.19 -51.64
CA LYS A 360 -6.96 -0.78 -51.83
C LYS A 360 -7.92 -1.76 -51.18
N ILE A 361 -8.89 -1.23 -50.42
CA ILE A 361 -9.88 -2.02 -49.69
C ILE A 361 -11.31 -1.60 -50.02
N ASN A 362 -12.26 -2.44 -49.69
CA ASN A 362 -13.67 -2.07 -49.69
C ASN A 362 -14.08 -1.74 -48.24
N PRO A 363 -14.15 -0.44 -47.86
CA PRO A 363 -14.39 -0.06 -46.47
C PRO A 363 -15.84 -0.30 -46.05
N LYS A 364 -16.06 -1.09 -44.99
CA LYS A 364 -17.36 -1.22 -44.34
C LYS A 364 -17.37 -0.38 -43.08
N MET A 365 -18.13 0.69 -43.08
CA MET A 365 -18.26 1.56 -41.90
C MET A 365 -18.90 0.81 -40.75
N ARG A 366 -18.23 0.82 -39.61
CA ARG A 366 -18.71 0.30 -38.33
C ARG A 366 -18.95 1.45 -37.35
N LYS A 367 -20.11 1.47 -36.71
CA LYS A 367 -20.35 2.34 -35.57
C LYS A 367 -19.67 1.69 -34.33
N LEU A 368 -18.88 2.46 -33.62
CA LEU A 368 -18.27 2.11 -32.31
C LEU A 368 -19.22 2.34 -31.18
#